data_f06c36244377f640bf4bd0482a5a56e2
#
_entry.id   f06c36244377f640bf4bd0482a5a56e2
#
_cell.length_a   1.000
_cell.length_b   1.000
_cell.length_c   1.000
_cell.angle_alpha   90.00
_cell.angle_beta   90.00
_cell.angle_gamma   90.00
#
_symmetry.space_group_name_H-M   'P 1'
#
loop_
_entity.id
_entity.type
_entity.pdbx_description
1 polymer ?
#
loop_
_entity_poly.entity_id
_entity_poly.type
_entity_poly.pdbx_seq_one_letter_code
_entity_poly.pdbx_strand_id
1 'polypeptide(L)'
;MQCVTPNWIRVVNAARRTWGKKPIDHEPSDKFKKKILLAEHSPIRLLEYDFTIENLRQWVTVHLVRHHEGCEKFVHTQRQDINSEVEVITKRLIEVLQEEGLLREGWKERDYMFQGEGNDMDMTCNAQAFINISRKRLCMGCTSPETRLAWKLVIDALREVDSILAEKCVPECVYRGFCPETDRCCGYVNTEAYQERLKEYRSIE
;
A
#
# COMPACT_ATOMS: atom_id res chain seq x y z
N MET A 1 5.11 -4.87 10.17
CA MET A 1 5.57 -5.35 8.85
C MET A 1 6.69 -6.36 9.04
N GLN A 2 6.63 -7.47 8.35
CA GLN A 2 7.71 -8.44 8.29
C GLN A 2 8.13 -8.58 6.83
N CYS A 3 9.44 -8.66 6.59
CA CYS A 3 9.93 -9.02 5.26
C CYS A 3 10.06 -10.54 5.17
N VAL A 4 9.24 -11.17 4.33
CA VAL A 4 9.20 -12.64 4.21
C VAL A 4 10.42 -13.16 3.47
N THR A 5 10.92 -12.40 2.49
CA THR A 5 12.07 -12.80 1.69
C THR A 5 12.94 -11.60 1.28
N PRO A 6 13.65 -10.95 2.22
CA PRO A 6 14.63 -9.92 1.85
C PRO A 6 15.87 -10.61 1.27
N ASN A 7 15.71 -11.29 0.16
CA ASN A 7 16.84 -11.96 -0.46
C ASN A 7 17.23 -11.27 -1.75
N TRP A 8 17.93 -10.16 -1.61
CA TRP A 8 18.51 -9.44 -2.72
C TRP A 8 19.48 -10.28 -3.55
N ILE A 9 20.11 -11.32 -2.94
CA ILE A 9 20.91 -12.32 -3.65
C ILE A 9 20.03 -13.09 -4.65
N ARG A 10 18.79 -13.43 -4.26
CA ARG A 10 17.83 -14.08 -5.17
C ARG A 10 17.48 -13.18 -6.35
N VAL A 11 17.26 -11.90 -6.13
CA VAL A 11 16.96 -10.89 -7.15
C VAL A 11 18.11 -10.74 -8.14
N VAL A 12 19.33 -10.52 -7.64
CA VAL A 12 20.51 -10.35 -8.51
C VAL A 12 20.80 -11.63 -9.29
N ASN A 13 20.65 -12.80 -8.68
CA ASN A 13 20.88 -14.07 -9.36
C ASN A 13 19.82 -14.37 -10.43
N ALA A 14 18.57 -13.99 -10.22
CA ALA A 14 17.55 -14.03 -11.28
C ALA A 14 17.92 -13.13 -12.46
N ALA A 15 18.31 -11.89 -12.20
CA ALA A 15 18.79 -10.98 -13.24
C ALA A 15 20.04 -11.50 -13.97
N ARG A 16 21.01 -12.08 -13.24
CA ARG A 16 22.23 -12.65 -13.82
C ARG A 16 21.96 -13.84 -14.73
N ARG A 17 21.01 -14.70 -14.37
CA ARG A 17 20.62 -15.86 -15.19
C ARG A 17 20.07 -15.44 -16.55
N THR A 18 19.33 -14.36 -16.65
CA THR A 18 18.82 -13.86 -17.94
C THR A 18 19.94 -13.43 -18.88
N TRP A 19 21.12 -13.14 -18.34
CA TRP A 19 22.32 -12.77 -19.10
C TRP A 19 23.37 -13.86 -19.23
N GLY A 20 23.00 -15.10 -18.84
CA GLY A 20 23.92 -16.25 -18.87
C GLY A 20 25.11 -16.15 -17.91
N LYS A 21 25.02 -15.26 -16.88
CA LYS A 21 26.10 -15.07 -15.90
C LYS A 21 25.97 -16.06 -14.73
N LYS A 22 27.11 -16.46 -14.17
CA LYS A 22 27.14 -17.30 -12.97
C LYS A 22 26.51 -16.56 -11.78
N PRO A 23 25.85 -17.29 -10.85
CA PRO A 23 25.30 -16.71 -9.64
C PRO A 23 26.41 -16.16 -8.73
N ILE A 24 26.01 -15.27 -7.82
CA ILE A 24 26.83 -14.76 -6.71
C ILE A 24 26.25 -15.22 -5.39
N ASP A 25 27.04 -15.20 -4.32
CA ASP A 25 26.69 -15.62 -2.95
C ASP A 25 26.78 -14.48 -1.93
N HIS A 26 27.06 -13.26 -2.40
CA HIS A 26 27.16 -12.07 -1.57
C HIS A 26 26.07 -11.05 -1.88
N GLU A 27 25.80 -10.19 -0.91
CA GLU A 27 24.79 -9.13 -1.03
C GLU A 27 25.18 -8.13 -2.15
N PRO A 28 24.25 -7.77 -3.06
CA PRO A 28 24.52 -6.77 -4.08
C PRO A 28 24.65 -5.38 -3.45
N SER A 29 25.40 -4.49 -4.13
CA SER A 29 25.57 -3.11 -3.69
C SER A 29 24.26 -2.33 -3.75
N ASP A 30 24.12 -1.31 -2.90
CA ASP A 30 22.97 -0.41 -2.91
C ASP A 30 22.78 0.28 -4.26
N LYS A 31 23.87 0.62 -4.93
CA LYS A 31 23.85 1.13 -6.30
C LYS A 31 23.16 0.18 -7.28
N PHE A 32 23.41 -1.13 -7.15
CA PHE A 32 22.69 -2.13 -7.98
C PHE A 32 21.21 -2.18 -7.61
N LYS A 33 20.89 -2.21 -6.31
CA LYS A 33 19.51 -2.25 -5.82
C LYS A 33 18.72 -1.04 -6.33
N LYS A 34 19.26 0.17 -6.18
CA LYS A 34 18.66 1.41 -6.68
C LYS A 34 18.42 1.37 -8.20
N LYS A 35 19.39 0.90 -8.97
CA LYS A 35 19.28 0.77 -10.44
C LYS A 35 18.18 -0.18 -10.87
N ILE A 36 18.12 -1.39 -10.30
CA ILE A 36 17.15 -2.41 -10.71
C ILE A 36 15.73 -2.02 -10.31
N LEU A 37 15.55 -1.33 -9.17
CA LEU A 37 14.27 -0.78 -8.73
C LEU A 37 13.82 0.38 -9.61
N LEU A 38 14.73 1.32 -9.94
CA LEU A 38 14.42 2.45 -10.80
C LEU A 38 14.02 2.01 -12.22
N ALA A 39 14.66 0.95 -12.72
CA ALA A 39 14.36 0.35 -14.02
C ALA A 39 13.18 -0.63 -13.99
N GLU A 40 12.67 -0.95 -12.81
CA GLU A 40 11.56 -1.89 -12.58
C GLU A 40 11.73 -3.24 -13.30
N HIS A 41 12.97 -3.75 -13.34
CA HIS A 41 13.22 -5.06 -13.92
C HIS A 41 12.51 -6.16 -13.15
N SER A 42 11.89 -7.09 -13.87
CA SER A 42 11.02 -8.15 -13.30
C SER A 42 11.58 -8.95 -12.11
N PRO A 43 12.89 -9.16 -11.92
CA PRO A 43 13.40 -9.85 -10.74
C PRO A 43 13.06 -9.22 -9.39
N ILE A 44 12.73 -7.90 -9.32
CA ILE A 44 12.31 -7.26 -8.08
C ILE A 44 11.01 -7.86 -7.51
N ARG A 45 10.21 -8.53 -8.32
CA ARG A 45 8.99 -9.23 -7.90
C ARG A 45 9.26 -10.42 -6.98
N LEU A 46 10.52 -10.82 -6.83
CA LEU A 46 10.95 -11.88 -5.89
C LEU A 46 11.13 -11.36 -4.45
N LEU A 47 11.05 -10.06 -4.23
CA LEU A 47 11.02 -9.46 -2.88
C LEU A 47 9.57 -9.37 -2.44
N GLU A 48 9.22 -10.02 -1.35
CA GLU A 48 7.86 -10.08 -0.81
C GLU A 48 7.85 -9.64 0.66
N TYR A 49 6.81 -8.92 1.04
CA TYR A 49 6.65 -8.32 2.36
C TYR A 49 5.24 -8.56 2.86
N ASP A 50 5.13 -9.07 4.08
CA ASP A 50 3.87 -9.24 4.80
C ASP A 50 3.66 -8.13 5.82
N PHE A 51 2.46 -7.61 5.90
CA PHE A 51 2.10 -6.59 6.88
C PHE A 51 0.59 -6.56 7.13
N THR A 52 0.24 -6.15 8.34
CA THR A 52 -1.14 -5.86 8.74
C THR A 52 -1.34 -4.36 8.81
N ILE A 53 -2.49 -3.89 8.37
CA ILE A 53 -2.95 -2.52 8.60
C ILE A 53 -4.18 -2.63 9.50
N GLU A 54 -4.05 -2.13 10.71
CA GLU A 54 -5.09 -2.19 11.73
C GLU A 54 -5.99 -0.95 11.70
N ASN A 55 -7.24 -1.12 12.08
CA ASN A 55 -8.21 -0.05 12.26
C ASN A 55 -8.41 0.84 11.01
N LEU A 56 -8.44 0.22 9.83
CA LEU A 56 -8.75 0.90 8.57
C LEU A 56 -10.24 1.25 8.49
N ARG A 57 -10.54 2.46 8.04
CA ARG A 57 -11.92 2.77 7.63
C ARG A 57 -12.33 1.92 6.44
N GLN A 58 -13.58 1.46 6.39
CA GLN A 58 -14.07 0.56 5.35
C GLN A 58 -13.80 1.09 3.93
N TRP A 59 -13.97 2.38 3.66
CA TRP A 59 -13.67 2.95 2.34
C TRP A 59 -12.17 2.93 1.99
N VAL A 60 -11.27 3.00 2.98
CA VAL A 60 -9.82 2.86 2.77
C VAL A 60 -9.49 1.45 2.33
N THR A 61 -10.06 0.45 3.02
CA THR A 61 -9.95 -0.96 2.63
C THR A 61 -10.39 -1.17 1.18
N VAL A 62 -11.57 -0.63 0.79
CA VAL A 62 -12.07 -0.70 -0.60
C VAL A 62 -11.10 -0.09 -1.61
N HIS A 63 -10.40 0.98 -1.24
CA HIS A 63 -9.39 1.57 -2.12
C HIS A 63 -8.15 0.67 -2.28
N LEU A 64 -7.74 -0.02 -1.22
CA LEU A 64 -6.55 -0.87 -1.24
C LEU A 64 -6.79 -2.22 -1.93
N VAL A 65 -7.97 -2.83 -1.76
CA VAL A 65 -8.29 -4.12 -2.40
C VAL A 65 -8.34 -4.05 -3.93
N ARG A 66 -8.43 -2.86 -4.53
CA ARG A 66 -8.39 -2.67 -5.99
C ARG A 66 -7.03 -2.95 -6.63
N HIS A 67 -5.97 -3.05 -5.84
CA HIS A 67 -4.64 -3.36 -6.35
C HIS A 67 -4.44 -4.88 -6.35
N HIS A 68 -4.45 -5.51 -7.51
CA HIS A 68 -4.44 -6.97 -7.64
C HIS A 68 -3.07 -7.54 -8.05
N GLU A 69 -2.27 -6.76 -8.76
CA GLU A 69 -1.00 -7.27 -9.29
C GLU A 69 0.09 -7.33 -8.23
N GLY A 70 0.55 -8.54 -7.94
CA GLY A 70 1.65 -8.79 -7.01
C GLY A 70 1.32 -8.48 -5.55
N CYS A 71 0.04 -8.53 -5.19
CA CYS A 71 -0.43 -8.22 -3.85
C CYS A 71 -1.65 -9.08 -3.48
N GLU A 72 -1.49 -9.95 -2.48
CA GLU A 72 -2.57 -10.69 -1.84
C GLU A 72 -3.12 -9.90 -0.64
N LYS A 73 -4.41 -10.03 -0.40
CA LYS A 73 -5.12 -9.25 0.62
C LYS A 73 -6.15 -10.08 1.33
N PHE A 74 -6.11 -10.04 2.65
CA PHE A 74 -7.02 -10.75 3.55
C PHE A 74 -7.67 -9.71 4.47
N VAL A 75 -8.88 -9.31 4.11
CA VAL A 75 -9.67 -8.37 4.91
C VAL A 75 -10.37 -9.15 6.02
N HIS A 76 -10.27 -8.68 7.26
CA HIS A 76 -10.95 -9.33 8.38
C HIS A 76 -12.46 -9.31 8.18
N THR A 77 -13.09 -10.41 8.54
CA THR A 77 -14.53 -10.56 8.34
C THR A 77 -15.33 -9.73 9.33
N GLN A 78 -16.37 -9.08 8.84
CA GLN A 78 -17.41 -8.44 9.67
C GLN A 78 -18.65 -9.35 9.86
N ARG A 79 -18.49 -10.66 9.67
CA ARG A 79 -19.53 -11.65 9.95
C ARG A 79 -19.68 -11.84 11.45
N GLN A 80 -20.87 -11.62 11.97
CA GLN A 80 -21.16 -11.63 13.41
C GLN A 80 -21.13 -13.03 14.05
N ASP A 81 -21.30 -14.08 13.25
CA ASP A 81 -21.14 -15.46 13.69
C ASP A 81 -19.67 -15.85 13.93
N ILE A 82 -18.72 -15.02 13.45
CA ILE A 82 -17.27 -15.23 13.60
C ILE A 82 -16.64 -14.08 14.41
N ASN A 83 -17.04 -12.84 14.12
CA ASN A 83 -16.57 -11.64 14.82
C ASN A 83 -17.78 -10.86 15.32
N SER A 84 -18.02 -10.92 16.63
CA SER A 84 -19.17 -10.30 17.29
C SER A 84 -18.89 -8.87 17.78
N GLU A 85 -17.71 -8.34 17.55
CA GLU A 85 -17.36 -6.99 17.95
C GLU A 85 -17.98 -5.97 16.99
N VAL A 86 -18.97 -5.25 17.50
CA VAL A 86 -19.62 -4.13 16.82
C VAL A 86 -19.36 -2.87 17.65
N GLU A 87 -18.99 -1.78 17.01
CA GLU A 87 -18.73 -0.52 17.69
C GLU A 87 -19.94 -0.05 18.51
N VAL A 88 -19.69 0.59 19.63
CA VAL A 88 -20.73 1.11 20.56
C VAL A 88 -21.73 2.02 19.85
N ILE A 89 -21.28 2.79 18.87
CA ILE A 89 -22.12 3.72 18.06
C ILE A 89 -23.14 2.93 17.25
N THR A 90 -22.72 1.85 16.58
CA THR A 90 -23.63 0.98 15.80
C THR A 90 -24.65 0.31 16.71
N LYS A 91 -24.24 -0.19 17.88
CA LYS A 91 -25.16 -0.76 18.88
C LYS A 91 -26.20 0.28 19.31
N ARG A 92 -25.77 1.48 19.63
CA ARG A 92 -26.70 2.55 20.05
C ARG A 92 -27.65 2.97 18.93
N LEU A 93 -27.19 3.02 17.67
CA LEU A 93 -28.06 3.27 16.53
C LEU A 93 -29.14 2.19 16.40
N ILE A 94 -28.76 0.92 16.51
CA ILE A 94 -29.71 -0.20 16.41
C ILE A 94 -30.76 -0.12 17.52
N GLU A 95 -30.37 0.16 18.77
CA GLU A 95 -31.31 0.36 19.88
C GLU A 95 -32.35 1.44 19.55
N VAL A 96 -31.92 2.62 19.09
CA VAL A 96 -32.82 3.71 18.72
C VAL A 96 -33.76 3.32 17.57
N LEU A 97 -33.24 2.68 16.52
CA LEU A 97 -34.03 2.23 15.38
C LEU A 97 -35.06 1.15 15.80
N GLN A 98 -34.72 0.31 16.76
CA GLN A 98 -35.63 -0.70 17.33
C GLN A 98 -36.74 -0.06 18.13
N GLU A 99 -36.42 0.90 19.00
CA GLU A 99 -37.38 1.67 19.78
C GLU A 99 -38.37 2.42 18.88
N GLU A 100 -37.92 2.97 17.78
CA GLU A 100 -38.72 3.70 16.81
C GLU A 100 -39.43 2.80 15.76
N GLY A 101 -39.22 1.49 15.79
CA GLY A 101 -39.83 0.54 14.85
C GLY A 101 -39.35 0.71 13.39
N LEU A 102 -38.11 1.23 13.20
CA LEU A 102 -37.53 1.55 11.89
C LEU A 102 -36.59 0.45 11.36
N LEU A 103 -36.40 -0.63 12.10
CA LEU A 103 -35.59 -1.75 11.59
C LEU A 103 -36.31 -2.45 10.43
N ARG A 104 -35.54 -2.78 9.38
CA ARG A 104 -36.06 -3.54 8.23
C ARG A 104 -36.33 -5.00 8.63
N GLU A 105 -37.34 -5.62 8.01
CA GLU A 105 -37.60 -7.05 8.18
C GLU A 105 -36.35 -7.87 7.83
N GLY A 106 -35.99 -8.83 8.67
CA GLY A 106 -34.82 -9.70 8.47
C GLY A 106 -33.47 -8.99 8.63
N TRP A 107 -33.44 -7.83 9.29
CA TRP A 107 -32.22 -7.07 9.52
C TRP A 107 -31.13 -7.86 10.29
N LYS A 108 -29.89 -7.47 10.06
CA LYS A 108 -28.70 -7.94 10.82
C LYS A 108 -27.90 -6.71 11.24
N GLU A 109 -27.18 -6.81 12.36
CA GLU A 109 -26.36 -5.70 12.86
C GLU A 109 -25.44 -5.13 11.80
N ARG A 110 -24.81 -5.98 10.97
CA ARG A 110 -23.95 -5.57 9.86
C ARG A 110 -24.62 -4.65 8.83
N ASP A 111 -25.94 -4.64 8.74
CA ASP A 111 -26.66 -3.78 7.79
C ASP A 111 -26.67 -2.31 8.24
N TYR A 112 -26.34 -2.08 9.51
CA TYR A 112 -26.31 -0.77 10.15
C TYR A 112 -24.91 -0.33 10.57
N MET A 113 -23.88 -1.13 10.26
CA MET A 113 -22.49 -0.74 10.52
C MET A 113 -22.10 0.48 9.67
N PHE A 114 -21.42 1.42 10.31
CA PHE A 114 -20.93 2.61 9.62
C PHE A 114 -19.72 2.26 8.75
N GLN A 115 -19.63 2.89 7.59
CA GLN A 115 -18.43 2.79 6.74
C GLN A 115 -17.16 3.32 7.44
N GLY A 116 -17.32 4.09 8.50
CA GLY A 116 -16.26 4.60 9.34
C GLY A 116 -15.75 3.62 10.38
N GLU A 117 -16.41 2.48 10.60
CA GLU A 117 -15.91 1.46 11.53
C GLU A 117 -14.56 0.93 11.09
N GLY A 118 -13.71 0.65 12.10
CA GLY A 118 -12.39 0.09 11.89
C GLY A 118 -12.46 -1.34 11.35
N ASN A 119 -11.55 -1.67 10.46
CA ASN A 119 -11.37 -3.03 9.97
C ASN A 119 -9.87 -3.28 9.77
N ASP A 120 -9.45 -4.51 9.96
CA ASP A 120 -8.07 -4.91 9.79
C ASP A 120 -7.89 -5.60 8.43
N MET A 121 -6.71 -5.46 7.87
CA MET A 121 -6.36 -6.08 6.60
C MET A 121 -4.92 -6.56 6.59
N ASP A 122 -4.73 -7.84 6.34
CA ASP A 122 -3.43 -8.41 6.06
C ASP A 122 -3.11 -8.31 4.57
N MET A 123 -1.88 -7.98 4.27
CA MET A 123 -1.40 -7.88 2.89
C MET A 123 -0.04 -8.55 2.73
N THR A 124 0.10 -9.33 1.65
CA THR A 124 1.39 -9.79 1.13
C THR A 124 1.64 -9.11 -0.20
N CYS A 125 2.66 -8.27 -0.30
CA CYS A 125 2.96 -7.52 -1.52
C CYS A 125 4.41 -7.71 -1.96
N ASN A 126 4.63 -7.88 -3.26
CA ASN A 126 5.98 -7.82 -3.80
C ASN A 126 6.44 -6.36 -4.05
N ALA A 127 7.75 -6.18 -4.26
CA ALA A 127 8.33 -4.84 -4.45
C ALA A 127 7.70 -4.06 -5.61
N GLN A 128 7.31 -4.72 -6.70
CA GLN A 128 6.62 -4.05 -7.81
C GLN A 128 5.25 -3.52 -7.39
N ALA A 129 4.51 -4.30 -6.58
CA ALA A 129 3.22 -3.88 -6.04
C ALA A 129 3.37 -2.63 -5.15
N PHE A 130 4.37 -2.59 -4.26
CA PHE A 130 4.66 -1.40 -3.45
C PHE A 130 4.87 -0.15 -4.32
N ILE A 131 5.68 -0.25 -5.37
CA ILE A 131 5.92 0.85 -6.30
C ILE A 131 4.61 1.27 -6.99
N ASN A 132 3.84 0.33 -7.52
CA ASN A 132 2.60 0.60 -8.27
C ASN A 132 1.50 1.20 -7.39
N ILE A 133 1.32 0.68 -6.17
CA ILE A 133 0.34 1.20 -5.22
C ILE A 133 0.74 2.62 -4.79
N SER A 134 2.02 2.85 -4.50
CA SER A 134 2.54 4.14 -4.06
C SER A 134 2.29 5.25 -5.08
N ARG A 135 2.45 4.97 -6.38
CA ARG A 135 2.15 5.92 -7.44
C ARG A 135 0.75 6.51 -7.32
N LYS A 136 -0.22 5.68 -7.00
CA LYS A 136 -1.63 6.08 -6.88
C LYS A 136 -1.97 6.57 -5.47
N ARG A 137 -1.54 5.88 -4.42
CA ARG A 137 -1.99 6.14 -3.06
C ARG A 137 -1.22 7.25 -2.34
N LEU A 138 -0.05 7.63 -2.82
CA LEU A 138 0.66 8.81 -2.33
C LEU A 138 0.27 10.12 -3.05
N CYS A 139 -0.52 10.04 -4.12
CA CYS A 139 -0.99 11.23 -4.84
C CYS A 139 -1.98 12.03 -3.99
N MET A 140 -1.72 13.34 -3.81
CA MET A 140 -2.58 14.24 -3.04
C MET A 140 -3.85 14.65 -3.80
N GLY A 141 -3.82 14.66 -5.11
CA GLY A 141 -4.94 15.13 -5.94
C GLY A 141 -6.02 14.08 -6.17
N CYS A 142 -5.65 12.79 -6.24
CA CYS A 142 -6.60 11.73 -6.61
C CYS A 142 -6.82 10.64 -5.52
N THR A 143 -6.22 10.82 -4.33
CA THR A 143 -6.40 9.89 -3.21
C THR A 143 -6.95 10.62 -1.99
N SER A 144 -7.92 10.03 -1.28
CA SER A 144 -8.43 10.61 -0.04
C SER A 144 -7.31 10.75 0.99
N PRO A 145 -7.38 11.77 1.86
CA PRO A 145 -6.36 11.99 2.91
C PRO A 145 -6.12 10.75 3.77
N GLU A 146 -7.20 10.04 4.15
CA GLU A 146 -7.12 8.84 4.99
C GLU A 146 -6.40 7.69 4.28
N THR A 147 -6.75 7.41 3.02
CA THR A 147 -6.08 6.37 2.23
C THR A 147 -4.60 6.70 2.02
N ARG A 148 -4.29 7.98 1.78
CA ARG A 148 -2.92 8.44 1.63
C ARG A 148 -2.13 8.29 2.93
N LEU A 149 -2.73 8.65 4.08
CA LEU A 149 -2.11 8.49 5.38
C LEU A 149 -1.84 7.01 5.69
N ALA A 150 -2.83 6.14 5.50
CA ALA A 150 -2.68 4.71 5.71
C ALA A 150 -1.52 4.14 4.87
N TRP A 151 -1.47 4.47 3.57
CA TRP A 151 -0.39 3.99 2.72
C TRP A 151 0.96 4.62 3.06
N LYS A 152 0.99 5.88 3.51
CA LYS A 152 2.22 6.51 4.00
C LYS A 152 2.79 5.77 5.22
N LEU A 153 1.96 5.38 6.18
CA LEU A 153 2.38 4.59 7.34
C LEU A 153 2.96 3.22 6.92
N VAL A 154 2.37 2.58 5.90
CA VAL A 154 2.93 1.35 5.32
C VAL A 154 4.33 1.60 4.74
N ILE A 155 4.54 2.70 4.01
CA ILE A 155 5.87 3.04 3.46
C ILE A 155 6.87 3.42 4.57
N ASP A 156 6.41 4.08 5.63
CA ASP A 156 7.27 4.38 6.79
C ASP A 156 7.71 3.08 7.49
N ALA A 157 6.82 2.11 7.66
CA ALA A 157 7.17 0.77 8.18
C ALA A 157 8.08 -0.02 7.21
N LEU A 158 7.87 0.12 5.89
CA LEU A 158 8.76 -0.49 4.89
C LEU A 158 10.18 0.07 4.98
N ARG A 159 10.33 1.36 5.28
CA ARG A 159 11.64 2.03 5.39
C ARG A 159 12.53 1.41 6.47
N GLU A 160 11.93 0.91 7.55
CA GLU A 160 12.65 0.22 8.62
C GLU A 160 13.18 -1.16 8.20
N VAL A 161 12.55 -1.77 7.18
CA VAL A 161 12.86 -3.13 6.71
C VAL A 161 13.70 -3.10 5.42
N ASP A 162 13.32 -2.24 4.46
CA ASP A 162 14.00 -2.03 3.18
C ASP A 162 13.92 -0.54 2.78
N SER A 163 14.87 0.25 3.26
CA SER A 163 14.94 1.69 3.01
C SER A 163 15.10 2.00 1.52
N ILE A 164 15.81 1.15 0.77
CA ILE A 164 16.09 1.36 -0.66
C ILE A 164 14.81 1.19 -1.49
N LEU A 165 13.99 0.19 -1.18
CA LEU A 165 12.69 0.05 -1.82
C LEU A 165 11.76 1.21 -1.42
N ALA A 166 11.74 1.60 -0.15
CA ALA A 166 10.91 2.71 0.34
C ALA A 166 11.25 4.05 -0.36
N GLU A 167 12.54 4.30 -0.68
CA GLU A 167 12.96 5.46 -1.48
C GLU A 167 12.32 5.48 -2.87
N LYS A 168 12.04 4.33 -3.46
CA LYS A 168 11.45 4.20 -4.81
C LYS A 168 9.92 4.20 -4.79
N CYS A 169 9.31 4.16 -3.62
CA CYS A 169 7.87 4.31 -3.42
C CYS A 169 7.47 5.79 -3.44
N VAL A 170 7.07 6.31 -4.59
CA VAL A 170 6.79 7.73 -4.83
C VAL A 170 5.42 7.94 -5.51
N PRO A 171 4.79 9.12 -5.39
CA PRO A 171 3.59 9.44 -6.15
C PRO A 171 3.85 9.50 -7.65
N GLU A 172 2.81 9.31 -8.47
CA GLU A 172 2.87 9.23 -9.93
C GLU A 172 3.61 10.42 -10.57
N CYS A 173 3.43 11.62 -10.03
CA CYS A 173 4.09 12.82 -10.57
C CYS A 173 5.62 12.79 -10.42
N VAL A 174 6.14 12.23 -9.31
CA VAL A 174 7.59 12.07 -9.12
C VAL A 174 8.13 10.98 -10.05
N TYR A 175 7.41 9.88 -10.19
CA TYR A 175 7.76 8.81 -11.12
C TYR A 175 7.88 9.32 -12.56
N ARG A 176 6.86 10.03 -13.05
CA ARG A 176 6.81 10.54 -14.43
C ARG A 176 7.70 11.77 -14.66
N GLY A 177 7.93 12.56 -13.62
CA GLY A 177 8.59 13.87 -13.74
C GLY A 177 7.62 15.01 -14.09
N PHE A 178 6.31 14.75 -14.12
CA PHE A 178 5.23 15.72 -14.32
C PHE A 178 3.93 15.21 -13.72
N CYS A 179 2.96 16.11 -13.46
CA CYS A 179 1.64 15.73 -12.99
C CYS A 179 0.77 15.23 -14.15
N PRO A 180 0.28 13.97 -14.13
CA PRO A 180 -0.61 13.46 -15.16
C PRO A 180 -2.09 13.87 -14.96
N GLU A 181 -2.43 14.42 -13.79
CA GLU A 181 -3.80 14.82 -13.44
C GLU A 181 -4.08 16.24 -13.95
N THR A 182 -4.88 16.36 -14.99
CA THR A 182 -5.22 17.67 -15.60
C THR A 182 -6.12 18.50 -14.69
N ASP A 183 -7.24 17.92 -14.24
CA ASP A 183 -8.28 18.64 -13.51
C ASP A 183 -8.10 18.58 -11.98
N ARG A 184 -7.25 17.67 -11.49
CA ARG A 184 -7.02 17.44 -10.06
C ARG A 184 -5.56 17.63 -9.65
N CYS A 185 -4.81 18.42 -10.41
CA CYS A 185 -3.43 18.73 -10.05
C CYS A 185 -3.40 19.49 -8.72
N CYS A 186 -2.74 18.91 -7.73
CA CYS A 186 -2.62 19.52 -6.38
C CYS A 186 -1.53 20.61 -6.30
N GLY A 187 -0.83 20.91 -7.40
CA GLY A 187 0.24 21.91 -7.44
C GLY A 187 1.60 21.44 -6.88
N TYR A 188 1.70 20.24 -6.32
CA TYR A 188 2.95 19.72 -5.74
C TYR A 188 4.14 19.79 -6.70
N VAL A 189 3.93 19.55 -7.99
CA VAL A 189 4.98 19.61 -9.03
C VAL A 189 5.65 20.98 -9.17
N ASN A 190 5.04 22.04 -8.64
CA ASN A 190 5.55 23.41 -8.68
C ASN A 190 6.33 23.80 -7.41
N THR A 191 6.56 22.85 -6.50
CA THR A 191 7.23 23.11 -5.21
C THR A 191 8.69 22.68 -5.22
N GLU A 192 9.51 23.31 -4.37
CA GLU A 192 10.91 22.90 -4.15
C GLU A 192 10.99 21.46 -3.63
N ALA A 193 10.10 21.10 -2.69
CA ALA A 193 10.02 19.74 -2.14
C ALA A 193 9.79 18.67 -3.21
N TYR A 194 9.06 18.99 -4.29
CA TYR A 194 8.94 18.10 -5.44
C TYR A 194 10.25 17.94 -6.19
N GLN A 195 10.99 19.03 -6.43
CA GLN A 195 12.26 18.99 -7.13
C GLN A 195 13.31 18.18 -6.37
N GLU A 196 13.38 18.36 -5.04
CA GLU A 196 14.24 17.57 -4.16
C GLU A 196 13.85 16.09 -4.24
N ARG A 197 12.57 15.77 -4.07
CA ARG A 197 12.08 14.38 -4.11
C ARG A 197 12.31 13.71 -5.46
N LEU A 198 12.19 14.45 -6.57
CA LEU A 198 12.48 13.94 -7.91
C LEU A 198 13.97 13.63 -8.09
N LYS A 199 14.84 14.49 -7.56
CA LYS A 199 16.30 14.30 -7.58
C LYS A 199 16.69 13.06 -6.77
N GLU A 200 16.17 12.90 -5.55
CA GLU A 200 16.39 11.71 -4.70
C GLU A 200 15.90 10.44 -5.39
N TYR A 201 14.68 10.45 -5.92
CA TYR A 201 14.10 9.31 -6.62
C TYR A 201 14.96 8.82 -7.77
N ARG A 202 15.55 9.74 -8.55
CA ARG A 202 16.40 9.44 -9.71
C ARG A 202 17.85 9.12 -9.33
N SER A 203 18.25 9.40 -8.10
CA SER A 203 19.61 9.10 -7.62
C SER A 203 19.86 7.60 -7.58
N ILE A 204 21.07 7.23 -8.00
CA ILE A 204 21.61 5.87 -7.94
C ILE A 204 22.97 5.85 -7.19
N GLU A 205 23.32 6.98 -6.58
CA GLU A 205 24.50 7.08 -5.72
C GLU A 205 24.20 6.64 -4.30
#